data_6c265d27d5c82fb82a3a0001322e95f4
#
_entry.id   6c265d27d5c82fb82a3a0001322e95f4
#
_cell.length_a   1.000
_cell.length_b   1.000
_cell.length_c   1.000
_cell.angle_alpha   90.00
_cell.angle_beta   90.00
_cell.angle_gamma   90.00
#
_symmetry.space_group_name_H-M   'P 1'
#
loop_
_entity.id
_entity.type
_entity.pdbx_description
1 polymer ?
#
loop_
_entity_poly.entity_id
_entity_poly.type
_entity_poly.pdbx_seq_one_letter_code
_entity_poly.pdbx_strand_id
1 'polypeptide(L)'
;MSRYAIGSPKSSIDGRLISIKDNICTRDLPTTCASGILDKFTSPFNATVVEQLEKAGAVIAGKTNLDEFGMGSHSVHSRFGPVRNPRRDHSGEEVSAGGSSGGSAVAVAADQCYAWVIKCSRNSKYIR
;
A
#
# COMPACT_ATOMS: atom_id res chain seq x y z
N MET A 1 13.26 25.32 -6.89
CA MET A 1 12.29 25.75 -5.86
C MET A 1 11.16 24.74 -5.78
N SER A 2 10.80 24.28 -4.61
CA SER A 2 9.67 23.36 -4.41
C SER A 2 8.34 24.06 -4.75
N ARG A 3 7.40 23.38 -5.41
CA ARG A 3 6.05 23.88 -5.71
C ARG A 3 5.32 24.42 -4.47
N TYR A 4 5.63 23.87 -3.31
CA TYR A 4 5.09 24.32 -2.02
C TYR A 4 5.57 25.74 -1.66
N ALA A 5 6.81 26.08 -2.00
CA ALA A 5 7.37 27.39 -1.72
C ALA A 5 6.68 28.53 -2.53
N ILE A 6 6.03 28.18 -3.64
CA ILE A 6 5.29 29.14 -4.50
C ILE A 6 3.77 29.05 -4.31
N GLY A 7 3.27 28.27 -3.34
CA GLY A 7 1.84 28.19 -3.01
C GLY A 7 0.94 27.62 -4.13
N SER A 8 1.49 26.80 -5.03
CA SER A 8 0.75 26.22 -6.17
C SER A 8 0.79 24.69 -6.15
N PRO A 9 0.07 24.02 -5.23
CA PRO A 9 -0.03 22.57 -5.21
C PRO A 9 -0.83 22.05 -6.40
N LYS A 10 -0.50 20.86 -6.92
CA LYS A 10 -1.24 20.21 -8.01
C LYS A 10 -2.63 19.73 -7.56
N SER A 11 -2.78 19.35 -6.32
CA SER A 11 -4.03 18.85 -5.73
C SER A 11 -3.93 18.85 -4.20
N SER A 12 -5.01 18.41 -3.51
CA SER A 12 -5.04 18.23 -2.05
C SER A 12 -4.09 17.11 -1.55
N ILE A 13 -3.62 16.24 -2.43
CA ILE A 13 -2.68 15.16 -2.10
C ILE A 13 -1.26 15.43 -2.64
N ASP A 14 -0.99 16.60 -3.20
CA ASP A 14 0.34 16.95 -3.69
C ASP A 14 1.36 16.86 -2.54
N GLY A 15 2.45 16.11 -2.76
CA GLY A 15 3.51 15.82 -1.78
C GLY A 15 3.13 14.87 -0.64
N ARG A 16 1.89 14.36 -0.62
CA ARG A 16 1.51 13.34 0.37
C ARG A 16 2.12 11.98 0.04
N LEU A 17 2.61 11.30 1.07
CA LEU A 17 3.13 9.93 0.95
C LEU A 17 1.96 8.96 0.81
N ILE A 18 1.94 8.20 -0.27
CA ILE A 18 0.92 7.17 -0.54
C ILE A 18 1.61 5.82 -0.67
N SER A 19 1.10 4.82 0.01
CA SER A 19 1.57 3.44 -0.16
C SER A 19 0.70 2.65 -1.13
N ILE A 20 1.33 1.71 -1.84
CA ILE A 20 0.68 0.91 -2.88
C ILE A 20 0.72 -0.56 -2.47
N LYS A 21 -0.43 -1.23 -2.45
CA LYS A 21 -0.49 -2.67 -2.20
C LYS A 21 0.33 -3.43 -3.24
N ASP A 22 1.11 -4.41 -2.82
CA ASP A 22 2.09 -5.08 -3.68
C ASP A 22 1.51 -6.05 -4.73
N ASN A 23 0.21 -6.00 -4.96
CA ASN A 23 -0.44 -6.60 -6.13
C ASN A 23 -0.90 -5.56 -7.17
N ILE A 24 -0.47 -4.31 -7.03
CA ILE A 24 -0.72 -3.23 -7.99
C ILE A 24 0.61 -2.91 -8.69
N CYS A 25 0.61 -2.95 -10.01
CA CYS A 25 1.79 -2.73 -10.83
C CYS A 25 2.37 -1.34 -10.64
N THR A 26 3.68 -1.31 -10.39
CA THR A 26 4.51 -0.11 -10.38
C THR A 26 5.76 -0.36 -11.21
N ARG A 27 6.18 0.64 -12.00
CA ARG A 27 7.35 0.54 -12.86
C ARG A 27 8.67 0.58 -12.10
N ASP A 28 8.74 1.39 -11.06
CA ASP A 28 10.00 1.69 -10.36
C ASP A 28 10.22 0.80 -9.12
N LEU A 29 9.21 0.03 -8.72
CA LEU A 29 9.27 -0.87 -7.58
C LEU A 29 8.79 -2.26 -7.99
N PRO A 30 9.37 -3.34 -7.46
CA PRO A 30 8.90 -4.70 -7.70
C PRO A 30 7.41 -4.86 -7.35
N THR A 31 6.72 -5.73 -8.08
CA THR A 31 5.34 -6.14 -7.81
C THR A 31 5.31 -7.64 -7.62
N THR A 32 5.46 -8.07 -6.37
CA THR A 32 5.67 -9.49 -6.05
C THR A 32 4.39 -10.24 -5.69
N CYS A 33 3.29 -9.54 -5.45
CA CYS A 33 2.06 -10.12 -4.89
C CYS A 33 2.29 -10.90 -3.58
N ALA A 34 3.35 -10.58 -2.82
CA ALA A 34 3.82 -11.30 -1.64
C ALA A 34 4.14 -12.78 -1.92
N SER A 35 4.50 -13.13 -3.15
CA SER A 35 4.79 -14.48 -3.63
C SER A 35 6.26 -14.65 -4.03
N GLY A 36 6.81 -15.81 -3.75
CA GLY A 36 8.12 -16.21 -4.26
C GLY A 36 8.15 -16.39 -5.78
N ILE A 37 7.00 -16.64 -6.42
CA ILE A 37 6.87 -16.81 -7.87
C ILE A 37 7.22 -15.50 -8.61
N LEU A 38 6.87 -14.34 -8.04
CA LEU A 38 7.09 -13.02 -8.63
C LEU A 38 8.19 -12.22 -7.93
N ASP A 39 9.11 -12.88 -7.26
CA ASP A 39 10.13 -12.26 -6.40
C ASP A 39 10.87 -11.07 -7.02
N LYS A 40 11.22 -11.18 -8.30
CA LYS A 40 12.00 -10.17 -9.02
C LYS A 40 11.18 -9.47 -10.12
N PHE A 41 9.87 -9.67 -10.14
CA PHE A 41 9.05 -9.08 -11.18
C PHE A 41 8.89 -7.59 -10.97
N THR A 42 9.32 -6.82 -11.96
CA THR A 42 9.05 -5.38 -12.07
C THR A 42 8.18 -5.16 -13.30
N SER A 43 7.07 -4.47 -13.12
CA SER A 43 6.13 -4.21 -14.21
C SER A 43 6.73 -3.21 -15.21
N PRO A 44 6.54 -3.41 -16.53
CA PRO A 44 6.95 -2.43 -17.53
C PRO A 44 6.06 -1.16 -17.54
N PHE A 45 4.99 -1.14 -16.76
CA PHE A 45 4.04 -0.02 -16.68
C PHE A 45 3.56 0.21 -15.25
N ASN A 46 3.10 1.42 -14.98
CA ASN A 46 2.32 1.74 -13.79
C ASN A 46 0.84 1.39 -14.01
N ALA A 47 0.17 0.87 -13.00
CA ALA A 47 -1.29 0.78 -13.02
C ALA A 47 -1.89 2.19 -13.12
N THR A 48 -3.03 2.32 -13.80
CA THR A 48 -3.70 3.62 -14.03
C THR A 48 -3.88 4.45 -12.75
N VAL A 49 -4.22 3.80 -11.63
CA VAL A 49 -4.36 4.49 -10.34
C VAL A 49 -3.05 5.10 -9.87
N VAL A 50 -1.92 4.44 -10.09
CA VAL A 50 -0.58 4.96 -9.71
C VAL A 50 -0.26 6.18 -10.55
N GLU A 51 -0.48 6.12 -11.87
CA GLU A 51 -0.28 7.27 -12.75
C GLU A 51 -1.16 8.48 -12.37
N GLN A 52 -2.40 8.23 -11.98
CA GLN A 52 -3.31 9.29 -11.52
C GLN A 52 -2.82 9.96 -10.24
N LEU A 53 -2.32 9.17 -9.28
CA LEU A 53 -1.74 9.68 -8.04
C LEU A 53 -0.50 10.53 -8.31
N GLU A 54 0.41 10.06 -9.15
CA GLU A 54 1.63 10.80 -9.52
C GLU A 54 1.29 12.09 -10.26
N LYS A 55 0.32 12.08 -11.18
CA LYS A 55 -0.19 13.28 -11.85
C LYS A 55 -0.78 14.29 -10.87
N ALA A 56 -1.46 13.81 -9.83
CA ALA A 56 -1.99 14.64 -8.75
C ALA A 56 -0.91 15.16 -7.78
N GLY A 57 0.34 14.71 -7.94
CA GLY A 57 1.49 15.16 -7.16
C GLY A 57 1.81 14.31 -5.94
N ALA A 58 1.09 13.20 -5.72
CA ALA A 58 1.41 12.28 -4.64
C ALA A 58 2.81 11.66 -4.81
N VAL A 59 3.43 11.31 -3.70
CA VAL A 59 4.72 10.62 -3.66
C VAL A 59 4.46 9.17 -3.27
N ILE A 60 4.86 8.23 -4.13
CA ILE A 60 4.73 6.80 -3.81
C ILE A 60 5.80 6.44 -2.79
N ALA A 61 5.36 6.16 -1.55
CA ALA A 61 6.23 5.84 -0.43
C ALA A 61 6.83 4.43 -0.51
N GLY A 62 6.11 3.49 -1.13
CA GLY A 62 6.55 2.11 -1.26
C GLY A 62 5.41 1.12 -1.48
N LYS A 63 5.77 -0.16 -1.41
CA LYS A 63 4.84 -1.29 -1.56
C LYS A 63 4.48 -1.86 -0.19
N THR A 64 3.21 -2.21 0.01
CA THR A 64 2.74 -2.78 1.28
C THR A 64 2.47 -4.27 1.17
N ASN A 65 2.81 -4.98 2.24
CA ASN A 65 2.63 -6.43 2.39
C ASN A 65 1.15 -6.83 2.39
N LEU A 66 0.89 -8.06 2.00
CA LEU A 66 -0.46 -8.62 1.84
C LEU A 66 -0.42 -10.15 1.99
N ASP A 67 -1.58 -10.80 2.06
CA ASP A 67 -1.65 -12.24 1.79
C ASP A 67 -1.30 -12.52 0.32
N GLU A 68 -0.59 -13.60 0.07
CA GLU A 68 -0.12 -14.00 -1.25
C GLU A 68 -1.23 -13.91 -2.31
N PHE A 69 -0.96 -13.23 -3.42
CA PHE A 69 -1.91 -12.88 -4.49
C PHE A 69 -3.21 -12.19 -4.03
N GLY A 70 -3.25 -11.68 -2.81
CA GLY A 70 -4.45 -11.06 -2.25
C GLY A 70 -5.50 -12.06 -1.76
N MET A 71 -5.13 -13.33 -1.58
CA MET A 71 -6.02 -14.42 -1.19
C MET A 71 -5.80 -14.82 0.27
N GLY A 72 -6.42 -14.09 1.18
CA GLY A 72 -6.36 -14.35 2.62
C GLY A 72 -7.14 -13.30 3.40
N SER A 73 -7.31 -13.49 4.69
CA SER A 73 -8.14 -12.64 5.55
C SER A 73 -7.40 -12.04 6.75
N HIS A 74 -6.15 -12.44 6.99
CA HIS A 74 -5.39 -12.04 8.17
C HIS A 74 -3.98 -11.52 7.89
N SER A 75 -3.57 -11.47 6.61
CA SER A 75 -2.25 -11.06 6.17
C SER A 75 -1.10 -11.85 6.82
N VAL A 76 -1.30 -13.15 6.99
CA VAL A 76 -0.32 -14.07 7.57
C VAL A 76 0.37 -14.94 6.51
N HIS A 77 -0.21 -15.04 5.32
CA HIS A 77 0.31 -15.81 4.20
C HIS A 77 1.08 -14.91 3.24
N SER A 78 2.35 -14.66 3.54
CA SER A 78 3.23 -13.82 2.73
C SER A 78 4.66 -14.35 2.77
N ARG A 79 5.37 -14.27 1.64
CA ARG A 79 6.81 -14.56 1.60
C ARG A 79 7.65 -13.66 2.51
N PHE A 80 7.14 -12.47 2.85
CA PHE A 80 7.80 -11.53 3.75
C PHE A 80 7.47 -11.76 5.23
N GLY A 81 6.70 -12.79 5.53
CA GLY A 81 6.17 -13.08 6.87
C GLY A 81 4.86 -12.33 7.16
N PRO A 82 4.25 -12.64 8.31
CA PRO A 82 2.96 -12.08 8.70
C PRO A 82 3.03 -10.58 8.95
N VAL A 83 1.94 -9.88 8.61
CA VAL A 83 1.77 -8.48 8.99
C VAL A 83 1.37 -8.41 10.46
N ARG A 84 2.16 -7.69 11.25
CA ARG A 84 1.89 -7.47 12.67
C ARG A 84 1.09 -6.20 12.89
N ASN A 85 -0.01 -6.30 13.65
CA ASN A 85 -0.76 -5.13 14.09
C ASN A 85 0.07 -4.40 15.17
N PRO A 86 0.29 -3.09 15.08
CA PRO A 86 0.97 -2.32 16.11
C PRO A 86 0.18 -2.23 17.42
N ARG A 87 -1.13 -2.48 17.36
CA ARG A 87 -1.99 -2.54 18.55
C ARG A 87 -2.07 -3.95 19.09
N ARG A 88 -2.23 -4.05 20.40
CA ARG A 88 -2.55 -5.30 21.11
C ARG A 88 -3.94 -5.18 21.71
N ASP A 89 -4.55 -6.31 22.06
CA ASP A 89 -5.81 -6.29 22.81
C ASP A 89 -5.61 -5.88 24.28
N HIS A 90 -6.70 -5.90 25.05
CA HIS A 90 -6.67 -5.54 26.46
C HIS A 90 -5.86 -6.50 27.34
N SER A 91 -5.59 -7.74 26.88
CA SER A 91 -4.74 -8.73 27.54
C SER A 91 -3.26 -8.62 27.14
N GLY A 92 -2.92 -7.76 26.17
CA GLY A 92 -1.59 -7.61 25.60
C GLY A 92 -1.28 -8.59 24.48
N GLU A 93 -2.26 -9.37 24.03
CA GLU A 93 -2.12 -10.33 22.93
C GLU A 93 -2.07 -9.66 21.56
N GLU A 94 -1.38 -10.29 20.61
CA GLU A 94 -1.31 -9.85 19.24
C GLU A 94 -2.67 -10.03 18.54
N VAL A 95 -3.17 -8.97 17.94
CA VAL A 95 -4.41 -9.01 17.16
C VAL A 95 -4.12 -8.94 15.66
N SER A 96 -5.00 -9.53 14.86
CA SER A 96 -4.86 -9.52 13.41
C SER A 96 -4.88 -8.09 12.86
N ALA A 97 -4.07 -7.84 11.85
CA ALA A 97 -4.13 -6.61 11.05
C ALA A 97 -5.26 -6.62 10.00
N GLY A 98 -6.02 -7.73 9.93
CA GLY A 98 -6.96 -7.98 8.85
C GLY A 98 -6.25 -8.39 7.56
N GLY A 99 -6.97 -8.68 6.53
CA GLY A 99 -6.41 -9.11 5.24
C GLY A 99 -7.44 -9.00 4.10
N SER A 100 -6.92 -9.19 2.94
CA SER A 100 -5.55 -9.40 2.47
C SER A 100 -4.68 -8.13 2.45
N SER A 101 -5.15 -6.97 2.89
CA SER A 101 -4.48 -5.66 2.81
C SER A 101 -3.94 -5.17 4.16
N GLY A 102 -3.56 -6.09 5.06
CA GLY A 102 -3.13 -5.74 6.41
C GLY A 102 -1.91 -4.82 6.44
N GLY A 103 -0.92 -5.03 5.56
CA GLY A 103 0.24 -4.14 5.46
C GLY A 103 -0.12 -2.70 5.12
N SER A 104 -1.13 -2.51 4.26
CA SER A 104 -1.64 -1.16 3.94
C SER A 104 -2.32 -0.52 5.14
N ALA A 105 -3.15 -1.27 5.87
CA ALA A 105 -3.81 -0.79 7.07
C ALA A 105 -2.81 -0.38 8.15
N VAL A 106 -1.80 -1.23 8.39
CA VAL A 106 -0.73 -0.97 9.36
C VAL A 106 0.12 0.24 8.97
N ALA A 107 0.45 0.41 7.69
CA ALA A 107 1.25 1.54 7.24
C ALA A 107 0.61 2.89 7.59
N VAL A 108 -0.71 3.03 7.47
CA VAL A 108 -1.41 4.25 7.89
C VAL A 108 -1.60 4.30 9.40
N ALA A 109 -1.94 3.18 10.04
CA ALA A 109 -2.12 3.15 11.50
C ALA A 109 -0.83 3.50 12.27
N ALA A 110 0.34 3.29 11.65
CA ALA A 110 1.66 3.62 12.17
C ALA A 110 2.23 4.93 11.58
N ASP A 111 1.40 5.77 10.97
CA ASP A 111 1.78 7.06 10.35
C ASP A 111 2.93 6.98 9.34
N GLN A 112 3.16 5.82 8.71
CA GLN A 112 4.19 5.65 7.69
C GLN A 112 3.81 6.29 6.34
N CYS A 113 2.51 6.48 6.10
CA CYS A 113 2.00 7.17 4.94
C CYS A 113 0.65 7.82 5.22
N TYR A 114 0.30 8.82 4.41
CA TYR A 114 -0.96 9.55 4.52
C TYR A 114 -2.18 8.70 4.15
N ALA A 115 -2.04 7.88 3.10
CA ALA A 115 -3.09 7.00 2.61
C ALA A 115 -2.49 5.80 1.88
N TRP A 116 -3.35 4.85 1.52
CA TRP A 116 -2.96 3.67 0.75
C TRP A 116 -3.88 3.42 -0.43
N VAL A 117 -3.37 2.69 -1.43
CA VAL A 117 -4.16 2.16 -2.53
C VAL A 117 -4.18 0.65 -2.47
N ILE A 118 -5.38 0.08 -2.48
CA ILE A 118 -5.62 -1.35 -2.48
C ILE A 118 -6.53 -1.75 -3.64
N LYS A 119 -6.36 -2.99 -4.13
CA LYS A 119 -7.35 -3.65 -4.98
C LYS A 119 -8.14 -4.63 -4.11
N CYS A 120 -9.45 -4.41 -3.98
CA CYS A 120 -10.34 -5.39 -3.38
C CYS A 120 -10.88 -6.30 -4.48
N SER A 121 -10.95 -7.61 -4.21
CA SER A 121 -11.49 -8.60 -5.14
C SER A 121 -13.02 -8.55 -5.28
N ARG A 122 -13.69 -7.84 -4.39
CA ARG A 122 -15.13 -7.56 -4.45
C ARG A 122 -15.33 -6.05 -4.52
N ASN A 123 -15.91 -5.56 -5.60
CA ASN A 123 -16.39 -4.20 -5.91
C ASN A 123 -16.48 -3.21 -4.73
N SER A 124 -15.40 -2.95 -4.05
CA SER A 124 -15.37 -2.03 -2.93
C SER A 124 -14.47 -0.85 -3.27
N LYS A 125 -15.10 0.27 -3.58
CA LYS A 125 -14.48 1.59 -3.61
C LYS A 125 -14.27 2.04 -2.17
N TYR A 126 -13.08 1.92 -1.63
CA TYR A 126 -12.73 2.62 -0.41
C TYR A 126 -11.44 3.41 -0.63
N ILE A 127 -11.63 4.70 -0.78
CA ILE A 127 -10.65 5.74 -0.54
C ILE A 127 -11.05 6.35 0.80
N ARG A 128 -10.20 6.28 1.80
CA ARG A 128 -10.26 7.16 2.96
C ARG A 128 -8.95 7.88 3.08
#